data_91d71d7f697bb3a065e2da24a366b23d
#
_entry.id   91d71d7f697bb3a065e2da24a366b23d
#
_cell.length_a   1.000
_cell.length_b   1.000
_cell.length_c   1.000
_cell.angle_alpha   90.00
_cell.angle_beta   90.00
_cell.angle_gamma   90.00
#
_symmetry.space_group_name_H-M   'P 1'
#
loop_
_entity.id
_entity.type
_entity.pdbx_description
1 polymer ?
#
loop_
_entity_poly.entity_id
_entity_poly.type
_entity_poly.pdbx_seq_one_letter_code
_entity_poly.pdbx_strand_id
1 'polypeptide(L)'
;LVNMYAKCGALKRAQKVLDELHVRNVTCWNALIGGYAQQGRCEDALNCFEQMQRDGISPNTITFTYIMKACGITQEVNKGSLIHEEISRNGLLEKDILLGTAVVDMYAKCGKLEKAQKVHDGLPLRDVFTWNALIAGYAHQSQSEAALNCFEQMKNDGLCPDVITFTCILKACGSTAAIDKGIQIHREIVNKGLLIKDTILGTALVDMYAKCSELRKAHQVLDELLVRDVVTWNALIAGYTQHGQSENALNCFEQMKNDGISPNTTTIACILEACGNIGALDKAEKIHHAFFKKGTLEKDIVLGTALVDMYAKCGKLVKAQQIHNSLHVRDAISWNALIAGYAHQGHGEEALNGFHRMQNEGFSPNVVTFICILVACGNIGAINKGVQIHNELVNKAILGRKETVLST
;
A
#
# COMPACT_ATOMS: atom_id res chain seq x y z
N LEU A 1 -1.95 -27.52 26.71
CA LEU A 1 -3.14 -27.52 25.83
C LEU A 1 -3.39 -26.17 25.23
N VAL A 2 -3.45 -25.04 26.01
CA VAL A 2 -3.66 -23.68 25.46
C VAL A 2 -2.65 -23.36 24.35
N ASN A 3 -1.35 -23.56 24.61
CA ASN A 3 -0.29 -23.31 23.63
C ASN A 3 -0.40 -24.19 22.37
N MET A 4 -0.78 -25.47 22.55
CA MET A 4 -1.01 -26.38 21.43
C MET A 4 -2.14 -25.87 20.53
N TYR A 5 -3.30 -25.59 21.10
CA TYR A 5 -4.45 -25.08 20.33
C TYR A 5 -4.16 -23.72 19.68
N ALA A 6 -3.45 -22.83 20.38
CA ALA A 6 -3.06 -21.53 19.84
C ALA A 6 -2.13 -21.68 18.62
N LYS A 7 -1.10 -22.53 18.72
CA LYS A 7 -0.19 -22.84 17.59
C LYS A 7 -0.88 -23.52 16.40
N CYS A 8 -1.89 -24.37 16.66
CA CYS A 8 -2.70 -24.99 15.62
C CYS A 8 -3.78 -24.07 15.04
N GLY A 9 -3.85 -22.81 15.48
CA GLY A 9 -4.83 -21.85 14.99
C GLY A 9 -6.26 -22.03 15.55
N ALA A 10 -6.47 -22.99 16.44
CA ALA A 10 -7.77 -23.27 17.04
C ALA A 10 -8.05 -22.35 18.25
N LEU A 11 -8.00 -21.01 18.03
CA LEU A 11 -8.00 -20.00 19.10
C LEU A 11 -9.23 -20.04 20.01
N LYS A 12 -10.43 -20.32 19.45
CA LYS A 12 -11.65 -20.50 20.25
C LYS A 12 -11.52 -21.65 21.27
N ARG A 13 -10.85 -22.75 20.85
CA ARG A 13 -10.58 -23.89 21.75
C ARG A 13 -9.52 -23.54 22.79
N ALA A 14 -8.47 -22.80 22.38
CA ALA A 14 -7.44 -22.31 23.28
C ALA A 14 -8.05 -21.42 24.38
N GLN A 15 -8.94 -20.50 24.00
CA GLN A 15 -9.70 -19.64 24.93
C GLN A 15 -10.54 -20.48 25.89
N LYS A 16 -11.35 -21.42 25.39
CA LYS A 16 -12.19 -22.28 26.23
C LYS A 16 -11.37 -23.05 27.26
N VAL A 17 -10.24 -23.62 26.83
CA VAL A 17 -9.34 -24.32 27.79
C VAL A 17 -8.77 -23.36 28.83
N LEU A 18 -8.41 -22.12 28.44
CA LEU A 18 -7.93 -21.11 29.40
C LEU A 18 -9.02 -20.74 30.40
N ASP A 19 -10.28 -20.60 29.95
CA ASP A 19 -11.42 -20.24 30.81
C ASP A 19 -11.74 -21.35 31.84
N GLU A 20 -11.52 -22.61 31.46
CA GLU A 20 -11.72 -23.79 32.33
C GLU A 20 -10.59 -24.01 33.34
N LEU A 21 -9.43 -23.31 33.20
CA LEU A 21 -8.32 -23.45 34.13
C LEU A 21 -8.62 -22.79 35.47
N HIS A 22 -8.47 -23.54 36.55
CA HIS A 22 -8.59 -23.01 37.94
C HIS A 22 -7.43 -22.08 38.30
N VAL A 23 -6.24 -22.33 37.76
CA VAL A 23 -5.06 -21.48 37.93
C VAL A 23 -4.55 -21.06 36.59
N ARG A 24 -4.61 -19.78 36.30
CA ARG A 24 -4.09 -19.16 35.10
C ARG A 24 -2.75 -18.52 35.39
N ASN A 25 -1.78 -18.67 34.51
CA ASN A 25 -0.47 -18.05 34.65
C ASN A 25 -0.10 -17.25 33.38
N VAL A 26 0.97 -16.46 33.48
CA VAL A 26 1.45 -15.61 32.37
C VAL A 26 1.74 -16.41 31.09
N THR A 27 2.20 -17.67 31.22
CA THR A 27 2.51 -18.51 30.06
C THR A 27 1.26 -18.91 29.29
N CYS A 28 0.15 -19.21 30.00
CA CYS A 28 -1.12 -19.53 29.32
C CYS A 28 -1.69 -18.33 28.59
N TRP A 29 -1.66 -17.15 29.23
CA TRP A 29 -2.07 -15.90 28.60
C TRP A 29 -1.19 -15.53 27.41
N ASN A 30 0.13 -15.61 27.52
CA ASN A 30 1.05 -15.34 26.41
C ASN A 30 0.83 -16.28 25.22
N ALA A 31 0.51 -17.54 25.46
CA ALA A 31 0.19 -18.49 24.39
C ALA A 31 -1.06 -18.08 23.62
N LEU A 32 -2.10 -17.61 24.31
CA LEU A 32 -3.34 -17.15 23.68
C LEU A 32 -3.17 -15.79 22.99
N ILE A 33 -2.57 -14.81 23.66
CA ILE A 33 -2.28 -13.46 23.12
C ILE A 33 -1.40 -13.57 21.87
N GLY A 34 -0.32 -14.38 21.95
CA GLY A 34 0.57 -14.62 20.83
C GLY A 34 -0.13 -15.32 19.66
N GLY A 35 -1.02 -16.27 19.95
CA GLY A 35 -1.83 -16.94 18.94
C GLY A 35 -2.77 -15.99 18.19
N TYR A 36 -3.47 -15.12 18.91
CA TYR A 36 -4.32 -14.08 18.31
C TYR A 36 -3.49 -13.08 17.49
N ALA A 37 -2.36 -12.59 18.02
CA ALA A 37 -1.49 -11.66 17.32
C ALA A 37 -0.91 -12.25 16.03
N GLN A 38 -0.49 -13.54 16.04
CA GLN A 38 0.03 -14.23 14.88
C GLN A 38 -1.00 -14.43 13.77
N GLN A 39 -2.29 -14.56 14.11
CA GLN A 39 -3.38 -14.67 13.14
C GLN A 39 -3.95 -13.30 12.69
N GLY A 40 -3.32 -12.19 13.07
CA GLY A 40 -3.79 -10.85 12.74
C GLY A 40 -5.05 -10.41 13.50
N ARG A 41 -5.49 -11.20 14.52
CA ARG A 41 -6.63 -10.87 15.38
C ARG A 41 -6.17 -9.99 16.54
N CYS A 42 -5.66 -8.82 16.21
CA CYS A 42 -4.99 -7.96 17.17
C CYS A 42 -5.92 -7.39 18.25
N GLU A 43 -7.18 -7.10 17.90
CA GLU A 43 -8.20 -6.66 18.89
C GLU A 43 -8.46 -7.72 19.95
N ASP A 44 -8.57 -8.98 19.54
CA ASP A 44 -8.75 -10.09 20.49
C ASP A 44 -7.51 -10.27 21.39
N ALA A 45 -6.30 -10.06 20.84
CA ALA A 45 -5.08 -10.09 21.64
C ALA A 45 -5.08 -8.97 22.70
N LEU A 46 -5.52 -7.77 22.36
CA LEU A 46 -5.66 -6.64 23.28
C LEU A 46 -6.71 -6.91 24.35
N ASN A 47 -7.84 -7.51 23.98
CA ASN A 47 -8.89 -7.91 24.93
C ASN A 47 -8.38 -8.97 25.91
N CYS A 48 -7.62 -9.96 25.44
CA CYS A 48 -6.98 -10.96 26.29
C CYS A 48 -5.96 -10.33 27.26
N PHE A 49 -5.21 -9.33 26.83
CA PHE A 49 -4.28 -8.60 27.69
C PHE A 49 -5.01 -7.86 28.82
N GLU A 50 -6.10 -7.17 28.51
CA GLU A 50 -6.92 -6.50 29.53
C GLU A 50 -7.55 -7.50 30.53
N GLN A 51 -7.96 -8.68 30.04
CA GLN A 51 -8.47 -9.73 30.90
C GLN A 51 -7.38 -10.32 31.83
N MET A 52 -6.16 -10.54 31.28
CA MET A 52 -5.00 -10.96 32.04
C MET A 52 -4.72 -10.01 33.23
N GLN A 53 -4.76 -8.68 32.96
CA GLN A 53 -4.57 -7.66 34.00
C GLN A 53 -5.69 -7.67 35.04
N ARG A 54 -6.96 -7.85 34.62
CA ARG A 54 -8.11 -7.99 35.50
C ARG A 54 -8.02 -9.24 36.40
N ASP A 55 -7.46 -10.32 35.87
CA ASP A 55 -7.18 -11.55 36.64
C ASP A 55 -5.99 -11.38 37.61
N GLY A 56 -5.37 -10.19 37.69
CA GLY A 56 -4.25 -9.89 38.59
C GLY A 56 -2.92 -10.51 38.16
N ILE A 57 -2.81 -10.96 36.89
CA ILE A 57 -1.58 -11.58 36.37
C ILE A 57 -0.70 -10.51 35.72
N SER A 58 0.50 -10.32 36.27
CA SER A 58 1.44 -9.32 35.76
C SER A 58 1.99 -9.70 34.40
N PRO A 59 1.96 -8.79 33.40
CA PRO A 59 2.60 -8.97 32.10
C PRO A 59 4.13 -9.09 32.22
N ASN A 60 4.74 -9.83 31.31
CA ASN A 60 6.19 -9.91 31.16
C ASN A 60 6.65 -9.36 29.79
N THR A 61 7.95 -9.41 29.47
CA THR A 61 8.51 -8.90 28.20
C THR A 61 7.85 -9.54 26.98
N ILE A 62 7.54 -10.84 27.04
CA ILE A 62 6.85 -11.57 25.94
C ILE A 62 5.44 -11.03 25.74
N THR A 63 4.70 -10.81 26.85
CA THR A 63 3.34 -10.22 26.79
C THR A 63 3.39 -8.86 26.10
N PHE A 64 4.27 -7.97 26.59
CA PHE A 64 4.42 -6.63 26.06
C PHE A 64 4.85 -6.62 24.59
N THR A 65 5.75 -7.53 24.18
CA THR A 65 6.16 -7.67 22.77
C THR A 65 4.97 -7.99 21.84
N TYR A 66 4.11 -8.93 22.23
CA TYR A 66 2.91 -9.25 21.43
C TYR A 66 1.93 -8.08 21.40
N ILE A 67 1.73 -7.42 22.52
CA ILE A 67 0.78 -6.30 22.62
C ILE A 67 1.29 -5.07 21.85
N MET A 68 2.58 -4.75 21.90
CA MET A 68 3.17 -3.69 21.06
C MET A 68 2.95 -3.96 19.58
N LYS A 69 3.20 -5.19 19.10
CA LYS A 69 2.90 -5.59 17.73
C LYS A 69 1.42 -5.43 17.39
N ALA A 70 0.52 -5.83 18.28
CA ALA A 70 -0.91 -5.67 18.08
C ALA A 70 -1.32 -4.20 17.99
N CYS A 71 -0.85 -3.33 18.88
CA CYS A 71 -1.10 -1.89 18.87
C CYS A 71 -0.59 -1.23 17.55
N GLY A 72 0.56 -1.68 17.03
CA GLY A 72 1.09 -1.18 15.76
C GLY A 72 0.21 -1.55 14.57
N ILE A 73 -0.36 -2.76 14.54
CA ILE A 73 -1.24 -3.23 13.46
C ILE A 73 -2.62 -2.55 13.54
N THR A 74 -3.20 -2.40 14.72
CA THR A 74 -4.51 -1.75 14.95
C THR A 74 -4.41 -0.22 14.97
N GLN A 75 -3.20 0.33 14.92
CA GLN A 75 -2.91 1.76 15.04
C GLN A 75 -3.40 2.40 16.35
N GLU A 76 -3.47 1.62 17.41
CA GLU A 76 -3.88 2.02 18.76
C GLU A 76 -2.74 2.75 19.49
N VAL A 77 -2.33 3.92 18.97
CA VAL A 77 -1.18 4.67 19.46
C VAL A 77 -1.31 5.10 20.92
N ASN A 78 -2.52 5.45 21.38
CA ASN A 78 -2.75 5.89 22.76
C ASN A 78 -2.51 4.74 23.73
N LYS A 79 -3.08 3.57 23.45
CA LYS A 79 -2.88 2.34 24.25
C LYS A 79 -1.41 1.94 24.23
N GLY A 80 -0.78 1.93 23.05
CA GLY A 80 0.65 1.66 22.90
C GLY A 80 1.54 2.62 23.70
N SER A 81 1.22 3.92 23.74
CA SER A 81 1.98 4.90 24.53
C SER A 81 1.88 4.65 26.04
N LEU A 82 0.70 4.33 26.56
CA LEU A 82 0.51 4.00 27.99
C LEU A 82 1.31 2.74 28.40
N ILE A 83 1.28 1.73 27.53
CA ILE A 83 2.04 0.48 27.79
C ILE A 83 3.54 0.74 27.67
N HIS A 84 4.00 1.59 26.74
CA HIS A 84 5.40 2.00 26.65
C HIS A 84 5.87 2.70 27.94
N GLU A 85 5.05 3.56 28.53
CA GLU A 85 5.35 4.20 29.82
C GLU A 85 5.48 3.16 30.95
N GLU A 86 4.64 2.14 30.98
CA GLU A 86 4.75 1.03 31.92
C GLU A 86 6.04 0.23 31.73
N ILE A 87 6.37 -0.12 30.48
CA ILE A 87 7.60 -0.81 30.09
C ILE A 87 8.84 0.00 30.57
N SER A 88 8.81 1.31 30.33
CA SER A 88 9.92 2.23 30.68
C SER A 88 10.07 2.36 32.21
N ARG A 89 8.97 2.53 32.94
CA ARG A 89 9.00 2.58 34.42
C ARG A 89 9.58 1.32 35.05
N ASN A 90 9.39 0.17 34.41
CA ASN A 90 9.90 -1.11 34.88
C ASN A 90 11.35 -1.38 34.39
N GLY A 91 11.97 -0.48 33.63
CA GLY A 91 13.34 -0.64 33.11
C GLY A 91 13.51 -1.85 32.18
N LEU A 92 12.44 -2.25 31.45
CA LEU A 92 12.45 -3.45 30.61
C LEU A 92 13.12 -3.24 29.27
N LEU A 93 13.18 -1.98 28.76
CA LEU A 93 13.82 -1.67 27.48
C LEU A 93 15.33 -1.87 27.49
N GLU A 94 15.95 -1.70 28.66
CA GLU A 94 17.40 -1.88 28.82
C GLU A 94 17.82 -3.35 28.84
N LYS A 95 16.85 -4.25 29.08
CA LYS A 95 17.09 -5.69 29.29
C LYS A 95 16.69 -6.56 28.12
N ASP A 96 15.83 -6.06 27.21
CA ASP A 96 15.23 -6.88 26.16
C ASP A 96 15.15 -6.11 24.84
N ILE A 97 16.08 -6.42 23.91
CA ILE A 97 16.17 -5.81 22.60
C ILE A 97 14.93 -6.08 21.72
N LEU A 98 14.31 -7.28 21.88
CA LEU A 98 13.10 -7.63 21.13
C LEU A 98 11.91 -6.77 21.54
N LEU A 99 11.81 -6.46 22.83
CA LEU A 99 10.80 -5.54 23.32
C LEU A 99 11.06 -4.11 22.81
N GLY A 100 12.32 -3.65 22.84
CA GLY A 100 12.72 -2.36 22.28
C GLY A 100 12.35 -2.24 20.80
N THR A 101 12.69 -3.26 20.01
CA THR A 101 12.29 -3.35 18.60
C THR A 101 10.77 -3.30 18.41
N ALA A 102 10.00 -4.00 19.24
CA ALA A 102 8.53 -3.98 19.16
C ALA A 102 7.93 -2.62 19.48
N VAL A 103 8.53 -1.85 20.39
CA VAL A 103 8.10 -0.47 20.70
C VAL A 103 8.42 0.47 19.55
N VAL A 104 9.62 0.38 18.95
CA VAL A 104 9.99 1.15 17.74
C VAL A 104 9.03 0.85 16.59
N ASP A 105 8.79 -0.43 16.29
CA ASP A 105 7.88 -0.90 15.23
C ASP A 105 6.44 -0.40 15.45
N MET A 106 5.95 -0.44 16.68
CA MET A 106 4.62 0.08 17.05
C MET A 106 4.49 1.56 16.71
N TYR A 107 5.42 2.40 17.17
CA TYR A 107 5.37 3.83 16.86
C TYR A 107 5.55 4.11 15.37
N ALA A 108 6.43 3.38 14.69
CA ALA A 108 6.66 3.51 13.25
C ALA A 108 5.39 3.19 12.44
N LYS A 109 4.69 2.09 12.76
CA LYS A 109 3.41 1.71 12.13
C LYS A 109 2.28 2.68 12.42
N CYS A 110 2.26 3.26 13.63
CA CYS A 110 1.28 4.30 13.99
C CYS A 110 1.64 5.70 13.42
N GLY A 111 2.67 5.83 12.57
CA GLY A 111 3.10 7.09 11.98
C GLY A 111 3.73 8.09 12.96
N LYS A 112 4.09 7.66 14.16
CA LYS A 112 4.75 8.49 15.20
C LYS A 112 6.27 8.35 15.11
N LEU A 113 6.84 8.72 13.96
CA LEU A 113 8.25 8.49 13.62
C LEU A 113 9.23 9.17 14.56
N GLU A 114 8.93 10.38 15.04
CA GLU A 114 9.76 11.07 16.04
C GLU A 114 9.87 10.29 17.36
N LYS A 115 8.75 9.68 17.79
CA LYS A 115 8.76 8.82 18.98
C LYS A 115 9.51 7.51 18.71
N ALA A 116 9.33 6.91 17.52
CA ALA A 116 10.07 5.71 17.11
C ALA A 116 11.58 5.99 17.14
N GLN A 117 12.02 7.10 16.56
CA GLN A 117 13.42 7.53 16.55
C GLN A 117 13.96 7.73 17.98
N LYS A 118 13.24 8.47 18.84
CA LYS A 118 13.65 8.69 20.24
C LYS A 118 13.82 7.38 21.02
N VAL A 119 12.90 6.44 20.83
CA VAL A 119 13.04 5.12 21.49
C VAL A 119 14.26 4.40 20.92
N HIS A 120 14.40 4.33 19.59
CA HIS A 120 15.54 3.71 18.93
C HIS A 120 16.88 4.27 19.42
N ASP A 121 17.02 5.60 19.53
CA ASP A 121 18.25 6.26 19.95
C ASP A 121 18.55 6.01 21.44
N GLY A 122 17.52 5.81 22.26
CA GLY A 122 17.64 5.50 23.67
C GLY A 122 17.95 4.02 23.99
N LEU A 123 17.89 3.12 23.00
CA LEU A 123 18.19 1.71 23.23
C LEU A 123 19.68 1.48 23.45
N PRO A 124 20.10 0.70 24.46
CA PRO A 124 21.51 0.43 24.74
C PRO A 124 22.18 -0.43 23.65
N LEU A 125 21.40 -1.28 23.01
CA LEU A 125 21.83 -2.11 21.89
C LEU A 125 20.83 -1.97 20.74
N ARG A 126 21.36 -1.86 19.53
CA ARG A 126 20.60 -1.80 18.29
C ARG A 126 21.08 -2.90 17.36
N ASP A 127 20.13 -3.65 16.82
CA ASP A 127 20.40 -4.70 15.86
C ASP A 127 19.76 -4.40 14.49
N VAL A 128 19.94 -5.29 13.56
CA VAL A 128 19.36 -5.16 12.21
C VAL A 128 17.83 -5.04 12.27
N PHE A 129 17.16 -5.72 13.20
CA PHE A 129 15.71 -5.69 13.31
C PHE A 129 15.19 -4.34 13.80
N THR A 130 15.88 -3.72 14.74
CA THR A 130 15.53 -2.40 15.28
C THR A 130 15.69 -1.32 14.20
N TRP A 131 16.80 -1.37 13.45
CA TRP A 131 17.02 -0.48 12.30
C TRP A 131 15.97 -0.72 11.20
N ASN A 132 15.67 -1.98 10.87
CA ASN A 132 14.65 -2.30 9.87
C ASN A 132 13.27 -1.76 10.25
N ALA A 133 12.87 -1.84 11.52
CA ALA A 133 11.60 -1.26 11.99
C ALA A 133 11.53 0.25 11.74
N LEU A 134 12.61 0.96 12.04
CA LEU A 134 12.70 2.42 11.84
C LEU A 134 12.75 2.79 10.36
N ILE A 135 13.62 2.15 9.57
CA ILE A 135 13.76 2.37 8.12
C ILE A 135 12.44 2.08 7.40
N ALA A 136 11.78 0.96 7.72
CA ALA A 136 10.49 0.62 7.14
C ALA A 136 9.43 1.66 7.48
N GLY A 137 9.41 2.17 8.72
CA GLY A 137 8.51 3.21 9.16
C GLY A 137 8.66 4.48 8.33
N TYR A 138 9.88 4.99 8.16
CA TYR A 138 10.16 6.16 7.33
C TYR A 138 9.79 5.93 5.86
N ALA A 139 10.15 4.77 5.30
CA ALA A 139 9.83 4.43 3.91
C ALA A 139 8.32 4.32 3.65
N HIS A 140 7.55 3.81 4.61
CA HIS A 140 6.08 3.71 4.51
C HIS A 140 5.37 5.06 4.63
N GLN A 141 5.92 5.99 5.41
CA GLN A 141 5.38 7.35 5.57
C GLN A 141 5.91 8.32 4.50
N SER A 142 6.51 7.80 3.43
CA SER A 142 7.08 8.60 2.33
C SER A 142 8.19 9.58 2.77
N GLN A 143 8.81 9.35 3.94
CA GLN A 143 9.97 10.11 4.42
C GLN A 143 11.25 9.41 3.96
N SER A 144 11.43 9.32 2.64
CA SER A 144 12.47 8.50 2.02
C SER A 144 13.89 8.97 2.33
N GLU A 145 14.12 10.28 2.46
CA GLU A 145 15.44 10.82 2.85
C GLU A 145 15.83 10.38 4.25
N ALA A 146 14.88 10.40 5.19
CA ALA A 146 15.14 9.93 6.55
C ALA A 146 15.44 8.42 6.57
N ALA A 147 14.72 7.63 5.76
CA ALA A 147 15.01 6.20 5.60
C ALA A 147 16.43 5.95 5.06
N LEU A 148 16.86 6.72 4.05
CA LEU A 148 18.22 6.64 3.50
C LEU A 148 19.29 7.04 4.53
N ASN A 149 19.03 8.06 5.34
CA ASN A 149 19.93 8.48 6.41
C ASN A 149 20.06 7.39 7.49
N CYS A 150 18.96 6.77 7.91
CA CYS A 150 18.96 5.63 8.83
C CYS A 150 19.77 4.45 8.28
N PHE A 151 19.66 4.17 6.98
CA PHE A 151 20.44 3.12 6.32
C PHE A 151 21.94 3.38 6.39
N GLU A 152 22.40 4.62 6.15
CA GLU A 152 23.81 4.95 6.27
C GLU A 152 24.29 4.87 7.74
N GLN A 153 23.46 5.30 8.68
CA GLN A 153 23.79 5.17 10.11
C GLN A 153 23.92 3.71 10.53
N MET A 154 22.98 2.84 10.10
CA MET A 154 23.06 1.39 10.32
C MET A 154 24.38 0.79 9.81
N LYS A 155 24.85 1.22 8.63
CA LYS A 155 26.13 0.76 8.06
C LYS A 155 27.32 1.30 8.86
N ASN A 156 27.25 2.55 9.33
CA ASN A 156 28.28 3.16 10.17
C ASN A 156 28.39 2.48 11.54
N ASP A 157 27.26 1.97 12.07
CA ASP A 157 27.23 1.12 13.27
C ASP A 157 27.82 -0.29 13.03
N GLY A 158 28.31 -0.58 11.83
CA GLY A 158 28.92 -1.87 11.44
C GLY A 158 27.91 -2.98 11.19
N LEU A 159 26.62 -2.68 11.09
CA LEU A 159 25.57 -3.66 10.86
C LEU A 159 25.41 -3.96 9.36
N CYS A 160 25.27 -5.24 9.02
CA CYS A 160 25.07 -5.67 7.65
C CYS A 160 23.59 -5.59 7.26
N PRO A 161 23.22 -4.84 6.21
CA PRO A 161 21.86 -4.84 5.67
C PRO A 161 21.42 -6.22 5.19
N ASP A 162 20.18 -6.57 5.50
CA ASP A 162 19.51 -7.80 5.07
C ASP A 162 18.50 -7.52 3.92
N VAL A 163 17.76 -8.56 3.51
CA VAL A 163 16.73 -8.47 2.45
C VAL A 163 15.67 -7.42 2.78
N ILE A 164 15.25 -7.34 4.05
CA ILE A 164 14.23 -6.36 4.49
C ILE A 164 14.76 -4.94 4.38
N THR A 165 15.99 -4.71 4.86
CA THR A 165 16.67 -3.41 4.75
C THR A 165 16.72 -2.95 3.29
N PHE A 166 17.26 -3.81 2.39
CA PHE A 166 17.39 -3.46 0.98
C PHE A 166 16.05 -3.19 0.32
N THR A 167 15.02 -4.00 0.60
CA THR A 167 13.67 -3.80 0.06
C THR A 167 13.10 -2.44 0.45
N CYS A 168 13.22 -2.04 1.72
CA CYS A 168 12.74 -0.74 2.19
C CYS A 168 13.50 0.42 1.55
N ILE A 169 14.81 0.29 1.41
CA ILE A 169 15.66 1.35 0.84
C ILE A 169 15.46 1.48 -0.68
N LEU A 170 15.30 0.37 -1.41
CA LEU A 170 14.94 0.42 -2.84
C LEU A 170 13.59 1.12 -3.05
N LYS A 171 12.60 0.84 -2.20
CA LYS A 171 11.31 1.56 -2.22
C LYS A 171 11.51 3.07 -1.97
N ALA A 172 12.35 3.46 -1.02
CA ALA A 172 12.68 4.85 -0.75
C ALA A 172 13.38 5.51 -1.94
N CYS A 173 14.36 4.84 -2.58
CA CYS A 173 15.02 5.33 -3.78
C CYS A 173 14.04 5.55 -4.93
N GLY A 174 13.11 4.62 -5.17
CA GLY A 174 12.08 4.77 -6.19
C GLY A 174 11.14 5.95 -5.93
N SER A 175 10.77 6.17 -4.68
CA SER A 175 9.86 7.27 -4.29
C SER A 175 10.50 8.66 -4.43
N THR A 176 11.82 8.79 -4.31
CA THR A 176 12.59 10.06 -4.44
C THR A 176 13.29 10.18 -5.79
N ALA A 177 13.11 9.21 -6.68
CA ALA A 177 13.87 9.09 -7.92
C ALA A 177 15.41 9.15 -7.72
N ALA A 178 15.90 8.65 -6.58
CA ALA A 178 17.33 8.64 -6.22
C ALA A 178 18.08 7.51 -6.96
N ILE A 179 18.19 7.63 -8.28
CA ILE A 179 18.70 6.57 -9.16
C ILE A 179 20.14 6.17 -8.85
N ASP A 180 21.03 7.12 -8.57
CA ASP A 180 22.44 6.82 -8.30
C ASP A 180 22.61 5.96 -7.05
N LYS A 181 21.83 6.27 -5.99
CA LYS A 181 21.77 5.46 -4.78
C LYS A 181 21.20 4.08 -5.06
N GLY A 182 20.13 4.01 -5.84
CA GLY A 182 19.52 2.74 -6.27
C GLY A 182 20.51 1.85 -7.03
N ILE A 183 21.32 2.41 -7.92
CA ILE A 183 22.38 1.67 -8.66
C ILE A 183 23.46 1.16 -7.68
N GLN A 184 23.87 2.00 -6.72
CA GLN A 184 24.86 1.58 -5.71
C GLN A 184 24.37 0.39 -4.88
N ILE A 185 23.10 0.45 -4.46
CA ILE A 185 22.44 -0.63 -3.69
C ILE A 185 22.28 -1.87 -4.55
N HIS A 186 21.88 -1.75 -5.81
CA HIS A 186 21.79 -2.89 -6.74
C HIS A 186 23.14 -3.62 -6.84
N ARG A 187 24.26 -2.88 -7.01
CA ARG A 187 25.60 -3.47 -7.03
C ARG A 187 25.94 -4.18 -5.73
N GLU A 188 25.56 -3.62 -4.59
CA GLU A 188 25.79 -4.26 -3.28
C GLU A 188 25.01 -5.56 -3.14
N ILE A 189 23.74 -5.61 -3.58
CA ILE A 189 22.89 -6.80 -3.61
C ILE A 189 23.51 -7.90 -4.49
N VAL A 190 23.99 -7.54 -5.70
CA VAL A 190 24.64 -8.48 -6.64
C VAL A 190 25.93 -9.02 -6.04
N ASN A 191 26.80 -8.16 -5.49
CA ASN A 191 28.06 -8.56 -4.87
C ASN A 191 27.87 -9.53 -3.69
N LYS A 192 26.74 -9.38 -2.95
CA LYS A 192 26.38 -10.31 -1.88
C LYS A 192 25.70 -11.60 -2.37
N GLY A 193 25.45 -11.74 -3.67
CA GLY A 193 24.76 -12.89 -4.27
C GLY A 193 23.31 -13.06 -3.80
N LEU A 194 22.65 -11.98 -3.38
CA LEU A 194 21.29 -12.02 -2.83
C LEU A 194 20.21 -12.05 -3.94
N LEU A 195 20.49 -11.49 -5.11
CA LEU A 195 19.51 -11.36 -6.20
C LEU A 195 19.04 -12.71 -6.73
N ILE A 196 19.95 -13.70 -6.80
CA ILE A 196 19.66 -15.03 -7.35
C ILE A 196 18.71 -15.82 -6.46
N LYS A 197 18.70 -15.53 -5.16
CA LYS A 197 18.00 -16.32 -4.13
C LYS A 197 16.66 -15.75 -3.69
N ASP A 198 16.36 -14.49 -4.03
CA ASP A 198 15.23 -13.78 -3.44
C ASP A 198 14.44 -12.98 -4.48
N THR A 199 13.22 -13.45 -4.78
CA THR A 199 12.30 -12.78 -5.72
C THR A 199 11.81 -11.44 -5.20
N ILE A 200 11.79 -11.22 -3.88
CA ILE A 200 11.35 -9.96 -3.26
C ILE A 200 12.32 -8.84 -3.63
N LEU A 201 13.64 -9.10 -3.53
CA LEU A 201 14.65 -8.14 -3.94
C LEU A 201 14.61 -7.84 -5.44
N GLY A 202 14.41 -8.87 -6.25
CA GLY A 202 14.23 -8.70 -7.70
C GLY A 202 13.06 -7.79 -8.02
N THR A 203 11.92 -8.04 -7.41
CA THR A 203 10.72 -7.20 -7.57
C THR A 203 10.97 -5.76 -7.09
N ALA A 204 11.63 -5.58 -5.95
CA ALA A 204 11.94 -4.25 -5.42
C ALA A 204 12.90 -3.46 -6.34
N LEU A 205 13.86 -4.14 -6.98
CA LEU A 205 14.76 -3.53 -7.96
C LEU A 205 14.02 -3.12 -9.24
N VAL A 206 13.16 -3.99 -9.77
CA VAL A 206 12.33 -3.68 -10.94
C VAL A 206 11.44 -2.47 -10.65
N ASP A 207 10.75 -2.44 -9.50
CA ASP A 207 9.90 -1.32 -9.09
C ASP A 207 10.70 -0.02 -8.91
N MET A 208 11.87 -0.09 -8.28
CA MET A 208 12.76 1.06 -8.08
C MET A 208 13.22 1.64 -9.42
N TYR A 209 13.71 0.81 -10.35
CA TYR A 209 14.14 1.29 -11.65
C TYR A 209 12.99 1.83 -12.48
N ALA A 210 11.82 1.19 -12.42
CA ALA A 210 10.62 1.64 -13.11
C ALA A 210 10.19 3.04 -12.62
N LYS A 211 10.15 3.27 -11.31
CA LYS A 211 9.82 4.57 -10.70
C LYS A 211 10.87 5.66 -10.99
N CYS A 212 12.12 5.28 -11.15
CA CYS A 212 13.19 6.19 -11.57
C CYS A 212 13.24 6.41 -13.10
N SER A 213 12.24 5.98 -13.87
CA SER A 213 12.17 6.07 -15.34
C SER A 213 13.25 5.26 -16.10
N GLU A 214 13.99 4.41 -15.42
CA GLU A 214 15.05 3.55 -15.97
C GLU A 214 14.49 2.20 -16.44
N LEU A 215 13.47 2.24 -17.32
CA LEU A 215 12.70 1.06 -17.74
C LEU A 215 13.53 -0.03 -18.40
N ARG A 216 14.59 0.34 -19.13
CA ARG A 216 15.51 -0.65 -19.71
C ARG A 216 16.24 -1.45 -18.65
N LYS A 217 16.69 -0.80 -17.58
CA LYS A 217 17.34 -1.47 -16.45
C LYS A 217 16.33 -2.33 -15.66
N ALA A 218 15.09 -1.82 -15.50
CA ALA A 218 14.02 -2.61 -14.89
C ALA A 218 13.77 -3.92 -15.66
N HIS A 219 13.71 -3.86 -16.98
CA HIS A 219 13.55 -5.03 -17.85
C HIS A 219 14.75 -5.97 -17.76
N GLN A 220 15.99 -5.43 -17.82
CA GLN A 220 17.20 -6.22 -17.69
C GLN A 220 17.23 -6.99 -16.36
N VAL A 221 16.90 -6.34 -15.24
CA VAL A 221 16.80 -7.02 -13.93
C VAL A 221 15.79 -8.16 -13.98
N LEU A 222 14.61 -7.95 -14.57
CA LEU A 222 13.62 -9.01 -14.72
C LEU A 222 14.15 -10.19 -15.55
N ASP A 223 14.92 -9.92 -16.62
CA ASP A 223 15.51 -10.97 -17.47
C ASP A 223 16.58 -11.78 -16.72
N GLU A 224 17.31 -11.17 -15.80
CA GLU A 224 18.33 -11.81 -14.97
C GLU A 224 17.75 -12.67 -13.83
N LEU A 225 16.46 -12.51 -13.48
CA LEU A 225 15.83 -13.29 -12.44
C LEU A 225 15.58 -14.73 -12.86
N LEU A 226 15.99 -15.68 -12.01
CA LEU A 226 15.73 -17.11 -12.22
C LEU A 226 14.25 -17.48 -12.06
N VAL A 227 13.57 -16.81 -11.14
CA VAL A 227 12.16 -17.00 -10.86
C VAL A 227 11.46 -15.67 -11.02
N ARG A 228 10.49 -15.61 -11.91
CA ARG A 228 9.64 -14.45 -12.16
C ARG A 228 8.24 -14.78 -11.67
N ASP A 229 7.65 -13.85 -10.93
CA ASP A 229 6.28 -14.00 -10.46
C ASP A 229 5.37 -12.89 -11.03
N VAL A 230 4.08 -12.99 -10.74
CA VAL A 230 3.09 -12.00 -11.19
C VAL A 230 3.37 -10.60 -10.65
N VAL A 231 4.00 -10.48 -9.47
CA VAL A 231 4.26 -9.18 -8.83
C VAL A 231 5.39 -8.46 -9.56
N THR A 232 6.45 -9.19 -9.91
CA THR A 232 7.59 -8.65 -10.66
C THR A 232 7.18 -8.18 -12.07
N TRP A 233 6.38 -9.01 -12.78
CA TRP A 233 5.83 -8.62 -14.08
C TRP A 233 4.93 -7.38 -13.97
N ASN A 234 4.07 -7.31 -12.95
CA ASN A 234 3.20 -6.16 -12.73
C ASN A 234 4.00 -4.88 -12.46
N ALA A 235 5.09 -4.95 -11.71
CA ALA A 235 5.95 -3.78 -11.46
C ALA A 235 6.51 -3.22 -12.79
N LEU A 236 6.97 -4.10 -13.69
CA LEU A 236 7.50 -3.67 -15.00
C LEU A 236 6.39 -3.16 -15.93
N ILE A 237 5.26 -3.87 -16.04
CA ILE A 237 4.11 -3.48 -16.88
C ILE A 237 3.56 -2.13 -16.42
N ALA A 238 3.34 -1.94 -15.11
CA ALA A 238 2.89 -0.68 -14.56
C ALA A 238 3.89 0.44 -14.83
N GLY A 239 5.19 0.18 -14.68
CA GLY A 239 6.25 1.14 -15.01
C GLY A 239 6.18 1.60 -16.47
N TYR A 240 6.10 0.69 -17.42
CA TYR A 240 5.94 1.05 -18.84
C TYR A 240 4.66 1.85 -19.10
N THR A 241 3.54 1.45 -18.51
CA THR A 241 2.24 2.12 -18.67
C THR A 241 2.28 3.56 -18.14
N GLN A 242 2.81 3.76 -16.92
CA GLN A 242 2.92 5.07 -16.26
C GLN A 242 3.83 6.03 -17.01
N HIS A 243 4.86 5.53 -17.67
CA HIS A 243 5.77 6.34 -18.48
C HIS A 243 5.35 6.45 -19.97
N GLY A 244 4.11 6.12 -20.31
CA GLY A 244 3.55 6.26 -21.65
C GLY A 244 4.10 5.27 -22.68
N GLN A 245 4.89 4.26 -22.26
CA GLN A 245 5.43 3.22 -23.13
C GLN A 245 4.48 2.03 -23.24
N SER A 246 3.22 2.30 -23.60
CA SER A 246 2.13 1.32 -23.57
C SER A 246 2.34 0.12 -24.49
N GLU A 247 3.03 0.28 -25.63
CA GLU A 247 3.38 -0.86 -26.49
C GLU A 247 4.34 -1.83 -25.81
N ASN A 248 5.33 -1.31 -25.07
CA ASN A 248 6.25 -2.14 -24.29
C ASN A 248 5.52 -2.86 -23.15
N ALA A 249 4.53 -2.20 -22.50
CA ALA A 249 3.68 -2.84 -21.50
C ALA A 249 2.90 -4.02 -22.08
N LEU A 250 2.33 -3.87 -23.29
CA LEU A 250 1.63 -4.95 -23.99
C LEU A 250 2.58 -6.09 -24.40
N ASN A 251 3.80 -5.79 -24.81
CA ASN A 251 4.81 -6.81 -25.12
C ASN A 251 5.20 -7.59 -23.87
N CYS A 252 5.42 -6.91 -22.72
CA CYS A 252 5.67 -7.57 -21.44
C CYS A 252 4.52 -8.47 -21.02
N PHE A 253 3.27 -8.08 -21.26
CA PHE A 253 2.11 -8.91 -20.98
C PHE A 253 2.09 -10.21 -21.81
N GLU A 254 2.45 -10.15 -23.09
CA GLU A 254 2.56 -11.35 -23.92
C GLU A 254 3.74 -12.23 -23.45
N GLN A 255 4.88 -11.66 -23.08
CA GLN A 255 6.01 -12.40 -22.49
C GLN A 255 5.63 -13.09 -21.19
N MET A 256 4.95 -12.39 -20.25
CA MET A 256 4.42 -12.96 -19.02
C MET A 256 3.56 -14.21 -19.26
N LYS A 257 2.68 -14.16 -20.28
CA LYS A 257 1.84 -15.29 -20.66
C LYS A 257 2.67 -16.46 -21.23
N ASN A 258 3.68 -16.15 -22.04
CA ASN A 258 4.59 -17.15 -22.61
C ASN A 258 5.44 -17.82 -21.53
N ASP A 259 5.78 -17.12 -20.45
CA ASP A 259 6.41 -17.66 -19.24
C ASP A 259 5.43 -18.53 -18.40
N GLY A 260 4.17 -18.67 -18.84
CA GLY A 260 3.15 -19.46 -18.13
C GLY A 260 2.59 -18.78 -16.88
N ILE A 261 2.86 -17.49 -16.68
CA ILE A 261 2.40 -16.75 -15.50
C ILE A 261 1.01 -16.18 -15.77
N SER A 262 0.04 -16.55 -14.93
CA SER A 262 -1.34 -16.11 -15.07
C SER A 262 -1.50 -14.66 -14.63
N PRO A 263 -2.09 -13.77 -15.48
CA PRO A 263 -2.41 -12.41 -15.11
C PRO A 263 -3.41 -12.34 -13.95
N ASN A 264 -3.24 -11.36 -13.07
CA ASN A 264 -4.20 -11.03 -12.01
C ASN A 264 -4.94 -9.71 -12.30
N THR A 265 -5.81 -9.29 -11.38
CA THR A 265 -6.57 -8.03 -11.47
C THR A 265 -5.67 -6.83 -11.79
N THR A 266 -4.55 -6.71 -11.10
CA THR A 266 -3.60 -5.60 -11.31
C THR A 266 -3.01 -5.63 -12.73
N THR A 267 -2.58 -6.81 -13.21
CA THR A 267 -2.08 -6.98 -14.58
C THR A 267 -3.09 -6.49 -15.59
N ILE A 268 -4.34 -6.97 -15.48
CA ILE A 268 -5.40 -6.65 -16.43
C ILE A 268 -5.74 -5.16 -16.40
N ALA A 269 -5.80 -4.54 -15.22
CA ALA A 269 -6.05 -3.10 -15.09
C ALA A 269 -4.97 -2.27 -15.79
N CYS A 270 -3.68 -2.56 -15.56
CA CYS A 270 -2.57 -1.87 -16.23
C CYS A 270 -2.59 -2.05 -17.76
N ILE A 271 -2.95 -3.24 -18.24
CA ILE A 271 -2.99 -3.51 -19.69
C ILE A 271 -4.21 -2.83 -20.34
N LEU A 272 -5.36 -2.76 -19.67
CA LEU A 272 -6.49 -1.98 -20.16
C LEU A 272 -6.15 -0.49 -20.25
N GLU A 273 -5.47 0.06 -19.24
CA GLU A 273 -4.95 1.42 -19.25
C GLU A 273 -3.98 1.64 -20.43
N ALA A 274 -3.02 0.73 -20.63
CA ALA A 274 -2.09 0.79 -21.77
C ALA A 274 -2.83 0.74 -23.12
N CYS A 275 -3.84 -0.11 -23.28
CA CYS A 275 -4.67 -0.17 -24.47
C CYS A 275 -5.41 1.17 -24.71
N GLY A 276 -5.99 1.74 -23.65
CA GLY A 276 -6.67 3.03 -23.72
C GLY A 276 -5.73 4.16 -24.17
N ASN A 277 -4.51 4.20 -23.61
CA ASN A 277 -3.53 5.24 -23.92
C ASN A 277 -3.07 5.27 -25.38
N ILE A 278 -3.05 4.12 -26.06
CA ILE A 278 -2.67 4.03 -27.50
C ILE A 278 -3.86 3.74 -28.44
N GLY A 279 -5.09 3.74 -27.92
CA GLY A 279 -6.29 3.47 -28.71
C GLY A 279 -6.38 2.04 -29.26
N ALA A 280 -5.72 1.05 -28.65
CA ALA A 280 -5.67 -0.34 -29.10
C ALA A 280 -6.97 -1.11 -28.79
N LEU A 281 -8.07 -0.68 -29.38
CA LEU A 281 -9.41 -1.20 -29.09
C LEU A 281 -9.54 -2.71 -29.32
N ASP A 282 -9.00 -3.24 -30.42
CA ASP A 282 -9.14 -4.68 -30.75
C ASP A 282 -8.47 -5.58 -29.70
N LYS A 283 -7.29 -5.15 -29.19
CA LYS A 283 -6.60 -5.87 -28.10
C LYS A 283 -7.39 -5.78 -26.81
N ALA A 284 -7.90 -4.60 -26.48
CA ALA A 284 -8.70 -4.35 -25.29
C ALA A 284 -10.00 -5.18 -25.29
N GLU A 285 -10.69 -5.30 -26.42
CA GLU A 285 -11.88 -6.13 -26.55
C GLU A 285 -11.60 -7.61 -26.38
N LYS A 286 -10.48 -8.11 -26.93
CA LYS A 286 -10.05 -9.50 -26.68
C LYS A 286 -9.80 -9.76 -25.20
N ILE A 287 -9.15 -8.83 -24.50
CA ILE A 287 -8.90 -8.92 -23.05
C ILE A 287 -10.25 -8.87 -22.30
N HIS A 288 -11.12 -7.94 -22.65
CA HIS A 288 -12.46 -7.86 -22.07
C HIS A 288 -13.20 -9.20 -22.18
N HIS A 289 -13.27 -9.80 -23.38
CA HIS A 289 -13.95 -11.07 -23.60
C HIS A 289 -13.26 -12.26 -22.90
N ALA A 290 -11.92 -12.26 -22.80
CA ALA A 290 -11.18 -13.36 -22.21
C ALA A 290 -11.29 -13.40 -20.67
N PHE A 291 -11.24 -12.24 -20.01
CA PHE A 291 -11.11 -12.15 -18.56
C PHE A 291 -12.42 -11.79 -17.85
N PHE A 292 -13.42 -11.23 -18.57
CA PHE A 292 -14.67 -10.80 -17.95
C PHE A 292 -15.81 -11.76 -18.31
N LYS A 293 -16.00 -12.77 -17.50
CA LYS A 293 -17.20 -13.64 -17.56
C LYS A 293 -18.39 -12.90 -16.95
N LYS A 294 -19.62 -13.28 -17.37
CA LYS A 294 -20.86 -12.72 -16.82
C LYS A 294 -20.85 -12.78 -15.29
N GLY A 295 -20.92 -11.63 -14.60
CA GLY A 295 -20.89 -11.52 -13.13
C GLY A 295 -19.54 -11.15 -12.48
N THR A 296 -18.43 -11.05 -13.23
CA THR A 296 -17.14 -10.60 -12.69
C THR A 296 -17.06 -9.08 -12.54
N LEU A 297 -17.67 -8.31 -13.44
CA LEU A 297 -17.76 -6.85 -13.38
C LEU A 297 -18.51 -6.34 -12.14
N GLU A 298 -19.44 -7.16 -11.65
CA GLU A 298 -20.30 -6.82 -10.52
C GLU A 298 -19.54 -6.85 -9.18
N LYS A 299 -18.37 -7.51 -9.14
CA LYS A 299 -17.62 -7.78 -7.91
C LYS A 299 -16.28 -7.05 -7.81
N ASP A 300 -15.71 -6.60 -8.93
CA ASP A 300 -14.37 -6.00 -8.98
C ASP A 300 -14.44 -4.57 -9.56
N ILE A 301 -14.51 -3.60 -8.66
CA ILE A 301 -14.59 -2.17 -8.99
C ILE A 301 -13.35 -1.69 -9.76
N VAL A 302 -12.16 -2.25 -9.48
CA VAL A 302 -10.89 -1.86 -10.13
C VAL A 302 -10.93 -2.21 -11.61
N LEU A 303 -11.34 -3.43 -11.94
CA LEU A 303 -11.46 -3.88 -13.32
C LEU A 303 -12.60 -3.15 -14.06
N GLY A 304 -13.72 -2.92 -13.39
CA GLY A 304 -14.84 -2.18 -13.95
C GLY A 304 -14.44 -0.75 -14.31
N THR A 305 -13.75 -0.06 -13.42
CA THR A 305 -13.23 1.30 -13.64
C THR A 305 -12.19 1.34 -14.75
N ALA A 306 -11.27 0.38 -14.80
CA ALA A 306 -10.27 0.28 -15.88
C ALA A 306 -10.91 0.07 -17.26
N LEU A 307 -12.01 -0.72 -17.34
CA LEU A 307 -12.76 -0.87 -18.60
C LEU A 307 -13.48 0.42 -19.01
N VAL A 308 -14.10 1.13 -18.06
CA VAL A 308 -14.73 2.42 -18.35
C VAL A 308 -13.71 3.40 -18.91
N ASP A 309 -12.55 3.54 -18.26
CA ASP A 309 -11.47 4.42 -18.70
C ASP A 309 -10.94 4.04 -20.09
N MET A 310 -10.68 2.75 -20.29
CA MET A 310 -10.19 2.22 -21.57
C MET A 310 -11.17 2.51 -22.72
N TYR A 311 -12.47 2.19 -22.55
CA TYR A 311 -13.45 2.44 -23.61
C TYR A 311 -13.68 3.94 -23.84
N ALA A 312 -13.64 4.74 -22.79
CA ALA A 312 -13.74 6.20 -22.88
C ALA A 312 -12.56 6.80 -23.68
N LYS A 313 -11.32 6.40 -23.38
CA LYS A 313 -10.11 6.80 -24.11
C LYS A 313 -10.12 6.34 -25.57
N CYS A 314 -10.65 5.15 -25.86
CA CYS A 314 -10.81 4.64 -27.22
C CYS A 314 -12.01 5.26 -27.99
N GLY A 315 -12.71 6.26 -27.43
CA GLY A 315 -13.85 6.93 -28.06
C GLY A 315 -15.15 6.09 -28.08
N LYS A 316 -15.21 4.96 -27.37
CA LYS A 316 -16.40 4.11 -27.29
C LYS A 316 -17.28 4.48 -26.09
N LEU A 317 -17.71 5.76 -26.05
CA LEU A 317 -18.40 6.38 -24.91
C LEU A 317 -19.70 5.67 -24.53
N VAL A 318 -20.49 5.20 -25.50
CA VAL A 318 -21.73 4.43 -25.24
C VAL A 318 -21.41 3.16 -24.45
N LYS A 319 -20.34 2.45 -24.85
CA LYS A 319 -19.93 1.21 -24.17
C LYS A 319 -19.35 1.50 -22.80
N ALA A 320 -18.56 2.58 -22.64
CA ALA A 320 -18.08 3.07 -21.35
C ALA A 320 -19.25 3.38 -20.39
N GLN A 321 -20.27 4.11 -20.86
CA GLN A 321 -21.47 4.43 -20.08
C GLN A 321 -22.27 3.17 -19.68
N GLN A 322 -22.42 2.21 -20.61
CA GLN A 322 -23.11 0.93 -20.32
C GLN A 322 -22.40 0.16 -19.20
N ILE A 323 -21.07 0.04 -19.30
CA ILE A 323 -20.27 -0.64 -18.27
C ILE A 323 -20.39 0.12 -16.93
N HIS A 324 -20.22 1.45 -16.94
CA HIS A 324 -20.34 2.27 -15.73
C HIS A 324 -21.72 2.09 -15.06
N ASN A 325 -22.79 2.04 -15.84
CA ASN A 325 -24.15 1.82 -15.31
C ASN A 325 -24.34 0.42 -14.75
N SER A 326 -23.60 -0.58 -15.22
CA SER A 326 -23.67 -1.98 -14.75
C SER A 326 -22.86 -2.23 -13.48
N LEU A 327 -21.99 -1.30 -13.06
CA LEU A 327 -21.24 -1.44 -11.83
C LEU A 327 -22.16 -1.40 -10.60
N HIS A 328 -22.08 -2.41 -9.74
CA HIS A 328 -22.84 -2.46 -8.48
C HIS A 328 -22.37 -1.41 -7.48
N VAL A 329 -21.06 -1.19 -7.45
CA VAL A 329 -20.42 -0.15 -6.64
C VAL A 329 -19.69 0.78 -7.59
N ARG A 330 -20.00 2.08 -7.50
CA ARG A 330 -19.30 3.15 -8.21
C ARG A 330 -18.46 3.92 -7.22
N ASP A 331 -17.40 4.54 -7.71
CA ASP A 331 -16.56 5.43 -6.93
C ASP A 331 -16.25 6.73 -7.72
N ALA A 332 -15.58 7.65 -7.07
CA ALA A 332 -15.18 8.91 -7.71
C ALA A 332 -14.25 8.68 -8.92
N ILE A 333 -13.49 7.57 -8.94
CA ILE A 333 -12.55 7.26 -10.02
C ILE A 333 -13.30 6.84 -11.28
N SER A 334 -14.30 5.96 -11.15
CA SER A 334 -15.13 5.50 -12.28
C SER A 334 -15.95 6.64 -12.89
N TRP A 335 -16.45 7.55 -12.06
CA TRP A 335 -17.10 8.79 -12.53
C TRP A 335 -16.12 9.69 -13.27
N ASN A 336 -14.91 9.89 -12.74
CA ASN A 336 -13.89 10.72 -13.39
C ASN A 336 -13.48 10.15 -14.74
N ALA A 337 -13.30 8.85 -14.86
CA ALA A 337 -12.98 8.19 -16.13
C ALA A 337 -14.03 8.47 -17.21
N LEU A 338 -15.31 8.36 -16.84
CA LEU A 338 -16.41 8.62 -17.76
C LEU A 338 -16.52 10.10 -18.14
N ILE A 339 -16.48 10.99 -17.16
CA ILE A 339 -16.53 12.45 -17.36
C ILE A 339 -15.36 12.93 -18.21
N ALA A 340 -14.14 12.45 -17.93
CA ALA A 340 -12.95 12.77 -18.71
C ALA A 340 -13.10 12.31 -20.17
N GLY A 341 -13.63 11.10 -20.37
CA GLY A 341 -13.89 10.58 -21.70
C GLY A 341 -14.84 11.46 -22.51
N TYR A 342 -15.96 11.86 -21.92
CA TYR A 342 -16.88 12.80 -22.58
C TYR A 342 -16.23 14.15 -22.86
N ALA A 343 -15.51 14.73 -21.91
CA ALA A 343 -14.86 16.02 -22.06
C ALA A 343 -13.80 16.01 -23.18
N HIS A 344 -12.95 14.98 -23.23
CA HIS A 344 -11.89 14.86 -24.23
C HIS A 344 -12.40 14.57 -25.64
N GLN A 345 -13.55 13.89 -25.78
CA GLN A 345 -14.19 13.62 -27.07
C GLN A 345 -15.11 14.76 -27.53
N GLY A 346 -15.14 15.88 -26.80
CA GLY A 346 -15.93 17.06 -27.17
C GLY A 346 -17.43 16.99 -26.78
N HIS A 347 -17.82 15.95 -26.04
CA HIS A 347 -19.19 15.76 -25.56
C HIS A 347 -19.41 16.50 -24.23
N GLY A 348 -19.30 17.84 -24.25
CA GLY A 348 -19.27 18.67 -23.04
C GLY A 348 -20.59 18.66 -22.24
N GLU A 349 -21.75 18.58 -22.91
CA GLU A 349 -23.05 18.49 -22.20
C GLU A 349 -23.18 17.17 -21.45
N GLU A 350 -22.77 16.07 -22.05
CA GLU A 350 -22.75 14.74 -21.41
C GLU A 350 -21.78 14.70 -20.22
N ALA A 351 -20.61 15.37 -20.34
CA ALA A 351 -19.66 15.50 -19.24
C ALA A 351 -20.28 16.29 -18.07
N LEU A 352 -20.98 17.40 -18.33
CA LEU A 352 -21.69 18.18 -17.31
C LEU A 352 -22.82 17.37 -16.67
N ASN A 353 -23.58 16.60 -17.45
CA ASN A 353 -24.62 15.72 -16.94
C ASN A 353 -24.01 14.61 -16.04
N GLY A 354 -22.88 14.04 -16.45
CA GLY A 354 -22.12 13.09 -15.63
C GLY A 354 -21.67 13.68 -14.30
N PHE A 355 -21.18 14.92 -14.30
CA PHE A 355 -20.79 15.64 -13.10
C PHE A 355 -21.96 15.85 -12.13
N HIS A 356 -23.11 16.31 -12.62
CA HIS A 356 -24.31 16.47 -11.78
C HIS A 356 -24.80 15.14 -11.21
N ARG A 357 -24.77 14.06 -12.00
CA ARG A 357 -25.14 12.72 -11.51
C ARG A 357 -24.18 12.23 -10.44
N MET A 358 -22.87 12.43 -10.61
CA MET A 358 -21.85 12.11 -9.60
C MET A 358 -22.15 12.80 -8.27
N GLN A 359 -22.47 14.10 -8.29
CA GLN A 359 -22.85 14.85 -7.09
C GLN A 359 -24.14 14.35 -6.46
N ASN A 360 -25.19 14.08 -7.28
CA ASN A 360 -26.48 13.57 -6.81
C ASN A 360 -26.38 12.17 -6.19
N GLU A 361 -25.44 11.34 -6.63
CA GLU A 361 -25.13 10.04 -6.04
C GLU A 361 -24.24 10.17 -4.77
N GLY A 362 -23.91 11.39 -4.34
CA GLY A 362 -23.16 11.67 -3.10
C GLY A 362 -21.63 11.61 -3.24
N PHE A 363 -21.09 11.50 -4.46
CA PHE A 363 -19.66 11.52 -4.66
C PHE A 363 -19.11 12.93 -4.74
N SER A 364 -18.08 13.21 -3.94
CA SER A 364 -17.43 14.53 -3.94
C SER A 364 -16.47 14.67 -5.13
N PRO A 365 -16.64 15.73 -5.97
CA PRO A 365 -15.70 16.06 -7.03
C PRO A 365 -14.31 16.37 -6.47
N ASN A 366 -13.28 15.89 -7.13
CA ASN A 366 -11.88 16.18 -6.85
C ASN A 366 -11.25 17.08 -7.93
N VAL A 367 -9.96 17.37 -7.81
CA VAL A 367 -9.23 18.23 -8.76
C VAL A 367 -9.36 17.72 -10.20
N VAL A 368 -9.25 16.40 -10.41
CA VAL A 368 -9.38 15.79 -11.75
C VAL A 368 -10.77 16.04 -12.33
N THR A 369 -11.84 15.83 -11.53
CA THR A 369 -13.21 16.11 -11.93
C THR A 369 -13.36 17.56 -12.41
N PHE A 370 -12.88 18.53 -11.60
CA PHE A 370 -12.99 19.95 -11.95
C PHE A 370 -12.23 20.32 -13.21
N ILE A 371 -11.02 19.76 -13.42
CA ILE A 371 -10.24 19.97 -14.64
C ILE A 371 -11.05 19.49 -15.86
N CYS A 372 -11.58 18.27 -15.83
CA CYS A 372 -12.34 17.69 -16.93
C CYS A 372 -13.60 18.53 -17.24
N ILE A 373 -14.29 19.01 -16.23
CA ILE A 373 -15.50 19.84 -16.43
C ILE A 373 -15.17 21.24 -16.97
N LEU A 374 -14.07 21.85 -16.53
CA LEU A 374 -13.63 23.13 -17.10
C LEU A 374 -13.24 22.98 -18.57
N VAL A 375 -12.58 21.86 -18.95
CA VAL A 375 -12.32 21.51 -20.35
C VAL A 375 -13.64 21.34 -21.12
N ALA A 376 -14.61 20.63 -20.55
CA ALA A 376 -15.93 20.46 -21.16
C ALA A 376 -16.66 21.80 -21.37
N CYS A 377 -16.64 22.68 -20.37
CA CYS A 377 -17.21 24.02 -20.51
C CYS A 377 -16.55 24.85 -21.60
N GLY A 378 -15.21 24.75 -21.72
CA GLY A 378 -14.45 25.40 -22.81
C GLY A 378 -14.86 24.89 -24.18
N ASN A 379 -14.99 23.57 -24.34
CA ASN A 379 -15.34 22.94 -25.62
C ASN A 379 -16.73 23.35 -26.14
N ILE A 380 -17.71 23.59 -25.23
CA ILE A 380 -19.08 23.97 -25.61
C ILE A 380 -19.36 25.46 -25.43
N GLY A 381 -18.36 26.28 -25.06
CA GLY A 381 -18.54 27.72 -24.84
C GLY A 381 -19.42 28.09 -23.64
N ALA A 382 -19.57 27.19 -22.66
CA ALA A 382 -20.43 27.38 -21.48
C ALA A 382 -19.76 28.24 -20.40
N ILE A 383 -19.45 29.51 -20.70
CA ILE A 383 -18.69 30.42 -19.84
C ILE A 383 -19.32 30.55 -18.45
N ASN A 384 -20.65 30.76 -18.37
CA ASN A 384 -21.34 30.93 -17.08
C ASN A 384 -21.20 29.70 -16.17
N LYS A 385 -21.30 28.48 -16.71
CA LYS A 385 -21.07 27.25 -15.97
C LYS A 385 -19.62 27.13 -15.52
N GLY A 386 -18.67 27.50 -16.41
CA GLY A 386 -17.24 27.51 -16.08
C GLY A 386 -16.92 28.45 -14.92
N VAL A 387 -17.48 29.67 -14.90
CA VAL A 387 -17.33 30.63 -13.77
C VAL A 387 -17.93 30.07 -12.48
N GLN A 388 -19.10 29.45 -12.55
CA GLN A 388 -19.73 28.84 -11.36
C GLN A 388 -18.85 27.74 -10.75
N ILE A 389 -18.30 26.86 -11.59
CA ILE A 389 -17.41 25.77 -11.17
C ILE A 389 -16.08 26.31 -10.61
N HIS A 390 -15.52 27.36 -11.25
CA HIS A 390 -14.35 28.05 -10.72
C HIS A 390 -14.59 28.59 -9.31
N ASN A 391 -15.73 29.25 -9.07
CA ASN A 391 -16.09 29.78 -7.76
C ASN A 391 -16.27 28.65 -6.71
N GLU A 392 -16.84 27.50 -7.10
CA GLU A 392 -16.96 26.32 -6.22
C GLU A 392 -15.57 25.79 -5.83
N LEU A 393 -14.64 25.73 -6.77
CA LEU A 393 -13.25 25.28 -6.57
C LEU A 393 -12.51 26.20 -5.60
N VAL A 394 -12.63 27.53 -5.79
CA VAL A 394 -12.02 28.55 -4.92
C VAL A 394 -12.59 28.45 -3.49
N ASN A 395 -13.90 28.29 -3.35
CA ASN A 395 -14.53 28.16 -2.05
C ASN A 395 -14.09 26.90 -1.31
N LYS A 396 -13.97 25.76 -2.01
CA LYS A 396 -13.45 24.51 -1.43
C LYS A 396 -11.97 24.64 -1.02
N ALA A 397 -11.15 25.31 -1.82
CA ALA A 397 -9.74 25.56 -1.49
C ALA A 397 -9.56 26.46 -0.26
N ILE A 398 -10.45 27.45 -0.07
CA ILE A 398 -10.47 28.34 1.10
C ILE A 398 -10.93 27.56 2.35
N LEU A 399 -11.95 26.71 2.24
CA LEU A 399 -12.43 25.87 3.34
C LEU A 399 -11.38 24.84 3.78
N GLY A 400 -10.71 24.16 2.85
CA GLY A 400 -9.64 23.22 3.15
C GLY A 400 -8.43 23.86 3.84
N ARG A 401 -8.09 25.13 3.53
CA ARG A 401 -7.07 25.90 4.25
C ARG A 401 -7.49 26.29 5.67
N LYS A 402 -8.79 26.51 5.91
CA LYS A 402 -9.30 26.81 7.26
C LYS A 402 -9.30 25.59 8.17
N GLU A 403 -9.58 24.40 7.65
CA GLU A 403 -9.53 23.15 8.44
C GLU A 403 -8.11 22.79 8.85
N THR A 404 -7.10 23.04 7.99
CA THR A 404 -5.69 22.83 8.34
C THR A 404 -5.15 23.84 9.36
N VAL A 405 -5.71 25.05 9.45
CA VAL A 405 -5.31 26.08 10.43
C VAL A 405 -6.02 25.90 11.78
N LEU A 406 -7.17 25.21 11.82
CA LEU A 406 -7.90 24.91 13.07
C LEU A 406 -7.48 23.59 13.72
N SER A 407 -6.66 22.79 13.04
CA SER A 407 -6.12 21.51 13.54
C SER A 407 -4.64 21.59 13.97
N THR A 408 -4.04 22.77 13.96
CA THR A 408 -2.74 23.11 14.55
C THR A 408 -2.95 23.93 15.82
#